data_c3025d9216d3c05d4cc5a950980de359
#
_entry.id   c3025d9216d3c05d4cc5a950980de359
#
_cell.length_a   1.000
_cell.length_b   1.000
_cell.length_c   1.000
_cell.angle_alpha   90.00
_cell.angle_beta   90.00
_cell.angle_gamma   90.00
#
_symmetry.space_group_name_H-M   'P 1'
#
loop_
_entity.id
_entity.type
_entity.pdbx_description
1 polymer ?
#
loop_
_entity_poly.entity_id
_entity_poly.type
_entity_poly.pdbx_seq_one_letter_code
_entity_poly.pdbx_strand_id
1 'polypeptide(L)'
;MAKGIRDKVVILGAGCSKFGERWDAEPADLMAEAFEECLADAGIEKNQIQAAWQSTGIDAFSVGPGAMPLSIALRLPYIPVTRLENYCASGTEAFRAATYAVASGACDIALAMGFEKLKDTGYGGLPQRSRGVT
;
A
#
# COMPACT_ATOMS: atom_id res chain seq x y z
N MET A 1 19.50 10.75 23.83
CA MET A 1 18.08 10.70 23.44
C MET A 1 18.01 10.64 21.91
N ALA A 2 17.16 9.79 21.36
CA ALA A 2 16.93 9.77 19.92
C ALA A 2 16.34 11.12 19.47
N LYS A 3 16.88 11.66 18.37
CA LYS A 3 16.41 12.96 17.84
C LYS A 3 15.04 12.89 17.14
N GLY A 4 14.47 11.68 16.99
CA GLY A 4 13.21 11.46 16.28
C GLY A 4 13.29 11.76 14.78
N ILE A 5 12.14 11.71 14.11
CA ILE A 5 11.99 11.95 12.68
C ILE A 5 11.21 13.24 12.35
N ARG A 6 10.97 14.07 13.38
CA ARG A 6 10.24 15.32 13.20
C ARG A 6 10.89 16.20 12.15
N ASP A 7 10.07 16.74 11.25
CA ASP A 7 10.46 17.67 10.18
C ASP A 7 11.45 17.08 9.13
N LYS A 8 11.55 15.73 9.05
CA LYS A 8 12.43 15.06 8.09
C LYS A 8 11.74 14.51 6.84
N VAL A 9 10.43 14.42 6.85
CA VAL A 9 9.66 13.81 5.76
C VAL A 9 8.46 14.70 5.46
N VAL A 10 8.15 14.84 4.18
CA VAL A 10 6.95 15.51 3.68
C VAL A 10 6.11 14.52 2.89
N ILE A 11 4.81 14.72 2.86
CA ILE A 11 3.92 14.01 1.95
C ILE A 11 3.87 14.85 0.66
N LEU A 12 4.28 14.25 -0.45
CA LEU A 12 4.29 14.91 -1.75
C LEU A 12 2.91 14.91 -2.40
N GLY A 13 2.17 13.83 -2.24
CA GLY A 13 0.83 13.68 -2.80
C GLY A 13 0.10 12.49 -2.23
N ALA A 14 -1.19 12.44 -2.47
CA ALA A 14 -2.09 11.38 -2.07
C ALA A 14 -3.07 11.06 -3.20
N GLY A 15 -3.57 9.82 -3.19
CA GLY A 15 -4.59 9.38 -4.14
C GLY A 15 -5.45 8.28 -3.53
N CYS A 16 -6.69 8.19 -3.97
CA CYS A 16 -7.64 7.24 -3.42
C CYS A 16 -8.68 6.83 -4.48
N SER A 17 -8.81 5.56 -4.75
CA SER A 17 -9.92 5.07 -5.56
C SER A 17 -11.27 5.31 -4.88
N LYS A 18 -12.34 5.42 -5.65
CA LYS A 18 -13.69 5.56 -5.12
C LYS A 18 -14.06 4.37 -4.25
N PHE A 19 -14.43 4.65 -2.99
CA PHE A 19 -14.92 3.63 -2.07
C PHE A 19 -16.33 3.17 -2.46
N GLY A 20 -16.58 1.89 -2.30
CA GLY A 20 -17.86 1.25 -2.56
C GLY A 20 -17.72 -0.13 -3.18
N GLU A 21 -18.85 -0.67 -3.63
CA GLU A 21 -18.89 -1.92 -4.37
C GLU A 21 -18.46 -1.65 -5.82
N ARG A 22 -17.25 -2.06 -6.16
CA ARG A 22 -16.64 -1.85 -7.48
C ARG A 22 -16.60 -3.18 -8.24
N TRP A 23 -17.77 -3.62 -8.71
CA TRP A 23 -17.93 -4.83 -9.52
C TRP A 23 -17.24 -4.74 -10.89
N ASP A 24 -16.94 -3.51 -11.30
CA ASP A 24 -16.32 -3.13 -12.56
C ASP A 24 -14.78 -3.16 -12.55
N ALA A 25 -14.15 -3.35 -11.38
CA ALA A 25 -12.71 -3.18 -11.20
C ALA A 25 -12.09 -4.37 -10.46
N GLU A 26 -10.95 -4.82 -10.92
CA GLU A 26 -10.10 -5.78 -10.23
C GLU A 26 -9.19 -5.07 -9.20
N PRO A 27 -8.56 -5.78 -8.26
CA PRO A 27 -7.62 -5.17 -7.32
C PRO A 27 -6.51 -4.35 -7.98
N ALA A 28 -6.03 -4.80 -9.14
CA ALA A 28 -5.01 -4.08 -9.91
C ALA A 28 -5.52 -2.73 -10.43
N ASP A 29 -6.79 -2.66 -10.83
CA ASP A 29 -7.41 -1.42 -11.31
C ASP A 29 -7.56 -0.41 -10.18
N LEU A 30 -7.96 -0.87 -8.98
CA LEU A 30 -8.06 0.00 -7.80
C LEU A 30 -6.71 0.57 -7.40
N MET A 31 -5.66 -0.25 -7.45
CA MET A 31 -4.28 0.22 -7.20
C MET A 31 -3.84 1.24 -8.24
N ALA A 32 -4.10 0.98 -9.52
CA ALA A 32 -3.72 1.90 -10.60
C ALA A 32 -4.46 3.24 -10.48
N GLU A 33 -5.78 3.23 -10.24
CA GLU A 33 -6.61 4.43 -10.06
C GLU A 33 -6.06 5.34 -8.95
N ALA A 34 -5.82 4.77 -7.76
CA ALA A 34 -5.27 5.53 -6.64
C ALA A 34 -3.84 6.02 -6.90
N PHE A 35 -3.04 5.23 -7.60
CA PHE A 35 -1.67 5.59 -7.92
C PHE A 35 -1.57 6.73 -8.93
N GLU A 36 -2.38 6.70 -9.98
CA GLU A 36 -2.42 7.77 -10.99
C GLU A 36 -2.83 9.10 -10.36
N GLU A 37 -3.85 9.10 -9.50
CA GLU A 37 -4.25 10.28 -8.74
C GLU A 37 -3.11 10.79 -7.84
N CYS A 38 -2.44 9.87 -7.13
CA CYS A 38 -1.31 10.20 -6.27
C CYS A 38 -0.14 10.82 -7.04
N LEU A 39 0.21 10.29 -8.22
CA LEU A 39 1.26 10.88 -9.06
C LEU A 39 0.89 12.27 -9.58
N ALA A 40 -0.37 12.44 -9.98
CA ALA A 40 -0.88 13.73 -10.45
C ALA A 40 -0.85 14.79 -9.34
N ASP A 41 -1.26 14.42 -8.11
CA ASP A 41 -1.22 15.31 -6.95
C ASP A 41 0.22 15.65 -6.53
N ALA A 42 1.11 14.67 -6.55
CA ALA A 42 2.52 14.85 -6.22
C ALA A 42 3.31 15.63 -7.28
N GLY A 43 2.86 15.66 -8.52
CA GLY A 43 3.57 16.27 -9.63
C GLY A 43 4.89 15.58 -9.99
N ILE A 44 4.99 14.28 -9.77
CA ILE A 44 6.19 13.48 -10.03
C ILE A 44 5.92 12.36 -11.04
N GLU A 45 7.00 11.84 -11.61
CA GLU A 45 6.97 10.67 -12.47
C GLU A 45 7.20 9.39 -11.70
N LYS A 46 6.60 8.29 -12.14
CA LYS A 46 6.73 6.96 -11.54
C LYS A 46 8.17 6.50 -11.33
N ASN A 47 9.05 6.82 -12.26
CA ASN A 47 10.47 6.44 -12.21
C ASN A 47 11.29 7.17 -11.13
N GLN A 48 10.72 8.17 -10.49
CA GLN A 48 11.34 8.87 -9.35
C GLN A 48 11.11 8.13 -8.02
N ILE A 49 10.17 7.19 -7.98
CA ILE A 49 9.93 6.37 -6.80
C ILE A 49 11.06 5.35 -6.66
N GLN A 50 11.68 5.29 -5.48
CA GLN A 50 12.85 4.47 -5.21
C GLN A 50 12.57 3.24 -4.36
N ALA A 51 11.45 3.23 -3.64
CA ALA A 51 10.98 2.09 -2.85
C ALA A 51 9.48 2.16 -2.65
N ALA A 52 8.84 1.00 -2.45
CA ALA A 52 7.40 0.95 -2.21
C ALA A 52 7.03 -0.04 -1.10
N TRP A 53 5.98 0.28 -0.37
CA TRP A 53 5.36 -0.59 0.64
C TRP A 53 3.90 -0.82 0.28
N GLN A 54 3.57 -2.08 0.12
CA GLN A 54 2.20 -2.54 -0.12
C GLN A 54 1.59 -3.07 1.17
N SER A 55 0.34 -2.75 1.41
CA SER A 55 -0.42 -3.36 2.49
C SER A 55 -1.79 -3.86 2.04
N THR A 56 -2.16 -5.01 2.55
CA THR A 56 -3.50 -5.61 2.43
C THR A 56 -3.67 -6.61 3.56
N GLY A 57 -4.81 -6.61 4.23
CA GLY A 57 -5.07 -7.51 5.35
C GLY A 57 -5.74 -8.82 4.93
N ILE A 58 -6.65 -8.75 3.98
CA ILE A 58 -7.56 -9.84 3.65
C ILE A 58 -7.34 -10.37 2.23
N ASP A 59 -7.04 -9.52 1.30
CA ASP A 59 -6.97 -9.84 -0.13
C ASP A 59 -5.71 -10.63 -0.56
N ALA A 60 -4.88 -11.05 0.39
CA ALA A 60 -3.73 -11.91 0.08
C ALA A 60 -4.11 -13.21 -0.63
N PHE A 61 -5.35 -13.69 -0.44
CA PHE A 61 -5.86 -14.89 -1.09
C PHE A 61 -6.28 -14.66 -2.55
N SER A 62 -6.76 -13.45 -2.87
CA SER A 62 -7.26 -13.12 -4.23
C SER A 62 -6.14 -12.68 -5.17
N VAL A 63 -5.14 -11.98 -4.62
CA VAL A 63 -4.05 -11.40 -5.43
C VAL A 63 -2.69 -12.05 -5.20
N GLY A 64 -2.60 -12.96 -4.26
CA GLY A 64 -1.37 -13.68 -3.90
C GLY A 64 -0.56 -13.04 -2.78
N PRO A 65 0.30 -13.84 -2.15
CA PRO A 65 1.17 -13.39 -1.07
C PRO A 65 2.31 -12.52 -1.61
N GLY A 66 2.82 -11.64 -0.77
CA GLY A 66 3.99 -10.81 -1.07
C GLY A 66 3.66 -9.48 -1.73
N ALA A 67 4.67 -8.85 -2.28
CA ALA A 67 4.60 -7.49 -2.84
C ALA A 67 4.50 -7.46 -4.38
N MET A 68 4.51 -8.61 -5.02
CA MET A 68 4.45 -8.73 -6.47
C MET A 68 3.18 -8.14 -7.09
N PRO A 69 1.98 -8.29 -6.49
CA PRO A 69 0.77 -7.69 -7.04
C PRO A 69 0.90 -6.18 -7.29
N LEU A 70 1.47 -5.44 -6.36
CA LEU A 70 1.71 -4.00 -6.54
C LEU A 70 2.68 -3.72 -7.69
N SER A 71 3.80 -4.44 -7.72
CA SER A 71 4.81 -4.26 -8.76
C SER A 71 4.26 -4.48 -10.16
N ILE A 72 3.40 -5.50 -10.31
CA ILE A 72 2.76 -5.84 -11.60
C ILE A 72 1.70 -4.81 -11.96
N ALA A 73 0.77 -4.51 -11.05
CA ALA A 73 -0.34 -3.59 -11.28
C ALA A 73 0.15 -2.20 -11.71
N LEU A 74 1.15 -1.68 -11.02
CA LEU A 74 1.70 -0.36 -11.28
C LEU A 74 2.84 -0.35 -12.30
N ARG A 75 3.29 -1.53 -12.76
CA ARG A 75 4.48 -1.66 -13.62
C ARG A 75 5.64 -0.86 -13.05
N LEU A 76 5.94 -1.08 -11.78
CA LEU A 76 7.01 -0.38 -11.10
C LEU A 76 8.37 -0.73 -11.72
N PRO A 77 9.33 0.21 -11.75
CA PRO A 77 10.71 -0.10 -12.15
C PRO A 77 11.33 -1.10 -11.16
N TYR A 78 12.57 -1.54 -11.42
CA TYR A 78 13.30 -2.45 -10.53
C TYR A 78 13.67 -1.74 -9.21
N ILE A 79 12.70 -1.61 -8.32
CA ILE A 79 12.84 -1.02 -6.99
C ILE A 79 12.44 -2.04 -5.91
N PRO A 80 12.92 -1.89 -4.68
CA PRO A 80 12.44 -2.69 -3.55
C PRO A 80 10.95 -2.47 -3.30
N VAL A 81 10.20 -3.56 -3.22
CA VAL A 81 8.78 -3.52 -2.83
C VAL A 81 8.56 -4.50 -1.68
N THR A 82 8.01 -4.02 -0.59
CA THR A 82 7.78 -4.82 0.62
C THR A 82 6.30 -4.87 0.95
N ARG A 83 5.77 -6.06 1.23
CA ARG A 83 4.43 -6.22 1.77
C ARG A 83 4.48 -6.17 3.30
N LEU A 84 3.57 -5.39 3.87
CA LEU A 84 3.31 -5.31 5.31
C LEU A 84 1.86 -5.68 5.60
N GLU A 85 1.62 -6.25 6.75
CA GLU A 85 0.29 -6.62 7.18
C GLU A 85 0.14 -6.42 8.70
N ASN A 86 -0.91 -5.76 9.11
CA ASN A 86 -1.33 -5.62 10.50
C ASN A 86 -2.85 -5.43 10.56
N TYR A 87 -3.60 -6.35 9.93
CA TYR A 87 -5.05 -6.26 9.79
C TYR A 87 -5.51 -4.86 9.35
N CYS A 88 -6.49 -4.29 10.07
CA CYS A 88 -7.03 -2.96 9.76
C CYS A 88 -6.00 -1.82 9.85
N ALA A 89 -4.84 -2.03 10.48
CA ALA A 89 -3.76 -1.06 10.59
C ALA A 89 -2.69 -1.22 9.49
N SER A 90 -2.88 -2.11 8.53
CA SER A 90 -1.88 -2.42 7.50
C SER A 90 -1.45 -1.20 6.70
N GLY A 91 -2.38 -0.32 6.31
CA GLY A 91 -2.07 0.92 5.61
C GLY A 91 -1.19 1.87 6.44
N THR A 92 -1.46 1.98 7.73
CA THR A 92 -0.64 2.76 8.67
C THR A 92 0.79 2.19 8.77
N GLU A 93 0.94 0.87 8.76
CA GLU A 93 2.25 0.23 8.78
C GLU A 93 3.04 0.49 7.50
N ALA A 94 2.41 0.42 6.33
CA ALA A 94 3.06 0.76 5.07
C ALA A 94 3.52 2.22 5.06
N PHE A 95 2.65 3.14 5.48
CA PHE A 95 2.99 4.56 5.60
C PHE A 95 4.14 4.82 6.59
N ARG A 96 4.11 4.16 7.76
CA ARG A 96 5.18 4.25 8.76
C ARG A 96 6.52 3.75 8.21
N ALA A 97 6.53 2.62 7.52
CA ALA A 97 7.75 2.06 6.95
C ALA A 97 8.34 2.96 5.86
N ALA A 98 7.52 3.47 4.95
CA ALA A 98 7.94 4.45 3.94
C ALA A 98 8.53 5.72 4.59
N THR A 99 7.85 6.24 5.62
CA THR A 99 8.31 7.41 6.37
C THR A 99 9.69 7.15 7.02
N TYR A 100 9.90 5.99 7.62
CA TYR A 100 11.19 5.66 8.23
C TYR A 100 12.30 5.46 7.19
N ALA A 101 11.99 4.90 6.03
CA ALA A 101 12.95 4.74 4.96
C ALA A 101 13.45 6.10 4.46
N VAL A 102 12.55 7.04 4.21
CA VAL A 102 12.93 8.42 3.81
C VAL A 102 13.68 9.13 4.93
N ALA A 103 13.18 9.08 6.16
CA ALA A 103 13.80 9.74 7.30
C ALA A 103 15.21 9.23 7.63
N SER A 104 15.50 7.97 7.29
CA SER A 104 16.83 7.36 7.46
C SER A 104 17.79 7.63 6.30
N GLY A 105 17.29 8.17 5.19
CA GLY A 105 18.07 8.37 3.96
C GLY A 105 18.24 7.11 3.12
N ALA A 106 17.45 6.06 3.37
CA ALA A 106 17.49 4.85 2.55
C ALA A 106 16.92 5.08 1.14
N CYS A 107 16.01 6.04 1.00
CA CYS A 107 15.50 6.55 -0.26
C CYS A 107 15.01 7.98 -0.08
N ASP A 108 14.89 8.73 -1.17
CA ASP A 108 14.38 10.11 -1.16
C ASP A 108 12.87 10.16 -1.38
N ILE A 109 12.35 9.28 -2.24
CA ILE A 109 10.93 9.19 -2.58
C ILE A 109 10.45 7.75 -2.42
N ALA A 110 9.44 7.58 -1.58
CA ALA A 110 8.82 6.30 -1.25
C ALA A 110 7.33 6.31 -1.50
N LEU A 111 6.79 5.18 -1.93
CA LEU A 111 5.35 4.94 -2.07
C LEU A 111 4.85 4.07 -0.92
N ALA A 112 3.77 4.48 -0.27
CA ALA A 112 2.97 3.64 0.61
C ALA A 112 1.60 3.46 -0.02
N MET A 113 1.17 2.21 -0.20
CA MET A 113 -0.12 1.89 -0.81
C MET A 113 -0.80 0.76 -0.06
N GLY A 114 -2.11 0.87 0.09
CA GLY A 114 -2.97 -0.19 0.57
C GLY A 114 -4.14 -0.41 -0.39
N PHE A 115 -4.67 -1.61 -0.40
CA PHE A 115 -5.90 -1.92 -1.10
C PHE A 115 -6.65 -3.06 -0.40
N GLU A 116 -7.97 -3.05 -0.53
CA GLU A 116 -8.85 -4.15 -0.12
C GLU A 116 -10.01 -4.25 -1.09
N LYS A 117 -10.35 -5.48 -1.49
CA LYS A 117 -11.50 -5.77 -2.32
C LYS A 117 -12.25 -6.93 -1.70
N LEU A 118 -13.30 -6.62 -0.94
CA LEU A 118 -13.89 -7.55 0.00
C LEU A 118 -15.18 -8.18 -0.50
N LYS A 119 -16.18 -7.37 -0.83
CA LYS A 119 -17.55 -7.83 -0.98
C LYS A 119 -17.78 -8.65 -2.25
N ASP A 120 -17.24 -8.22 -3.33
CA ASP A 120 -17.39 -8.82 -4.65
C ASP A 120 -16.44 -10.01 -4.91
N THR A 121 -15.58 -10.34 -3.95
CA THR A 121 -14.79 -11.58 -3.93
C THR A 121 -15.48 -12.73 -3.17
N GLY A 122 -16.74 -12.55 -2.79
CA GLY A 122 -17.50 -13.53 -2.01
C GLY A 122 -17.23 -13.47 -0.51
N TYR A 123 -16.75 -12.33 -0.03
CA TYR A 123 -16.45 -12.16 1.39
C TYR A 123 -17.70 -12.19 2.26
N GLY A 124 -17.79 -13.18 3.13
CA GLY A 124 -18.91 -13.39 4.07
C GLY A 124 -18.73 -12.76 5.45
N GLY A 125 -17.71 -11.96 5.66
CA GLY A 125 -17.37 -11.37 6.96
C GLY A 125 -15.90 -11.60 7.36
N LEU A 126 -15.43 -10.95 8.42
CA LEU A 126 -14.08 -11.19 8.93
C LEU A 126 -13.92 -12.66 9.32
N PRO A 127 -12.85 -13.35 8.87
CA PRO A 127 -12.65 -14.75 9.25
C PRO A 127 -12.63 -14.85 10.78
N GLN A 128 -13.58 -15.60 11.34
CA GLN A 128 -13.52 -15.94 12.73
C GLN A 128 -12.36 -16.93 12.91
N ARG A 129 -11.21 -16.43 13.30
CA ARG A 129 -10.19 -17.32 13.86
C ARG A 129 -10.75 -17.86 15.17
N SER A 130 -10.91 -19.17 15.24
CA SER A 130 -11.08 -19.82 16.54
C SER A 130 -9.95 -19.32 17.44
N ARG A 131 -10.28 -18.67 18.54
CA ARG A 131 -9.27 -18.35 19.56
C ARG A 131 -8.63 -19.67 19.90
N GLY A 132 -7.34 -19.81 19.60
CA GLY A 132 -6.61 -20.99 19.98
C GLY A 132 -6.88 -21.24 21.46
N VAL A 133 -7.36 -22.40 21.77
CA VAL A 133 -7.46 -22.84 23.15
C VAL A 133 -6.01 -23.02 23.57
N THR A 134 -5.53 -22.12 24.41
CA THR A 134 -4.27 -22.30 25.15
C THR A 134 -4.44 -23.33 26.22
#